data_747a62edc38afdff9e5c420df98a6cf8
#
_entry.id   747a62edc38afdff9e5c420df98a6cf8
#
_cell.length_a   1.000
_cell.length_b   1.000
_cell.length_c   1.000
_cell.angle_alpha   90.00
_cell.angle_beta   90.00
_cell.angle_gamma   90.00
#
_symmetry.space_group_name_H-M   'P 1'
#
loop_
_entity.id
_entity.type
_entity.pdbx_description
1 polymer ?
#
loop_
_entity_poly.entity_id
_entity_poly.type
_entity_poly.pdbx_seq_one_letter_code
_entity_poly.pdbx_strand_id
1 'polypeptide(L)'
;VEFSDGEIIAFFRNGDPRRRIKRSRSSDGGMTWSEPELTDRLHPGGGIEAILLENGHLALVYNNKEEKPRDKLAVSISTDRGRTWKWTRQLEDTPGGRFDYPSLIQSSDGDLHVTYSYNLETIKHARFNAEWVQAED
;
A
#
# COMPACT_ATOMS: atom_id res chain seq x y z
N VAL A 1 8.80 -6.76 0.98
CA VAL A 1 9.34 -6.15 2.21
C VAL A 1 9.98 -7.23 3.04
N GLU A 2 11.20 -7.01 3.51
CA GLU A 2 11.95 -7.92 4.40
C GLU A 2 12.01 -7.33 5.81
N PHE A 3 11.79 -8.18 6.82
CA PHE A 3 11.88 -7.84 8.23
C PHE A 3 13.22 -8.24 8.81
N SER A 4 13.61 -7.65 9.96
CA SER A 4 14.90 -7.89 10.61
C SER A 4 15.14 -9.35 11.05
N ASP A 5 14.10 -10.16 11.18
CA ASP A 5 14.18 -11.59 11.47
C ASP A 5 14.28 -12.46 10.21
N GLY A 6 14.37 -11.85 9.01
CA GLY A 6 14.51 -12.53 7.74
C GLY A 6 13.17 -12.98 7.10
N GLU A 7 12.02 -12.74 7.75
CA GLU A 7 10.73 -12.97 7.09
C GLU A 7 10.53 -11.96 5.97
N ILE A 8 10.10 -12.43 4.81
CA ILE A 8 9.76 -11.58 3.66
C ILE A 8 8.25 -11.65 3.42
N ILE A 9 7.62 -10.50 3.25
CA ILE A 9 6.20 -10.38 2.86
C ILE A 9 6.12 -9.76 1.46
N ALA A 10 5.42 -10.43 0.56
CA ALA A 10 5.09 -9.94 -0.77
C ALA A 10 3.60 -9.59 -0.86
N PHE A 11 3.29 -8.45 -1.45
CA PHE A 11 1.92 -8.02 -1.74
C PHE A 11 1.68 -8.03 -3.25
N PHE A 12 0.51 -8.48 -3.65
CA PHE A 12 0.18 -8.63 -5.07
C PHE A 12 -1.13 -7.95 -5.41
N ARG A 13 -1.08 -7.14 -6.48
CA ARG A 13 -2.31 -6.86 -7.23
C ARG A 13 -2.77 -8.15 -7.92
N ASN A 14 -4.05 -8.33 -8.09
CA ASN A 14 -4.56 -9.52 -8.77
C ASN A 14 -5.86 -9.24 -9.53
N GLY A 15 -6.23 -10.16 -10.43
CA GLY A 15 -7.48 -10.13 -11.19
C GLY A 15 -8.63 -10.92 -10.53
N ASP A 16 -8.48 -11.33 -9.27
CA ASP A 16 -9.49 -12.10 -8.54
C ASP A 16 -10.80 -11.30 -8.44
N PRO A 17 -11.96 -11.93 -8.72
CA PRO A 17 -13.27 -11.27 -8.63
C PRO A 17 -13.57 -10.65 -7.25
N ARG A 18 -12.95 -11.14 -6.19
CA ARG A 18 -13.10 -10.62 -4.83
C ARG A 18 -12.47 -9.24 -4.61
N ARG A 19 -11.70 -8.76 -5.58
CA ARG A 19 -11.12 -7.40 -5.58
C ARG A 19 -10.38 -7.05 -4.30
N ARG A 20 -9.46 -7.93 -3.88
CA ARG A 20 -8.60 -7.74 -2.71
C ARG A 20 -7.13 -7.90 -3.07
N ILE A 21 -6.27 -7.15 -2.41
CA ILE A 21 -4.82 -7.35 -2.46
C ILE A 21 -4.53 -8.73 -1.84
N LYS A 22 -3.63 -9.49 -2.47
CA LYS A 22 -3.11 -10.73 -1.91
C LYS A 22 -1.77 -10.49 -1.24
N ARG A 23 -1.45 -11.32 -0.26
CA ARG A 23 -0.12 -11.38 0.35
C ARG A 23 0.37 -12.83 0.41
N SER A 24 1.68 -13.00 0.40
CA SER A 24 2.38 -14.24 0.67
C SER A 24 3.61 -13.96 1.51
N ARG A 25 4.15 -14.98 2.18
CA ARG A 25 5.31 -14.86 3.04
C ARG A 25 6.36 -15.92 2.72
N SER A 26 7.62 -15.58 2.94
CA SER A 26 8.75 -16.47 2.87
C SER A 26 9.57 -16.34 4.16
N SER A 27 10.09 -17.45 4.67
CA SER A 27 10.98 -17.53 5.83
C SER A 27 12.37 -18.08 5.48
N ASP A 28 12.69 -18.23 4.21
CA ASP A 28 13.92 -18.84 3.70
C ASP A 28 14.62 -17.97 2.62
N GLY A 29 14.52 -16.66 2.76
CA GLY A 29 15.14 -15.71 1.83
C GLY A 29 14.46 -15.63 0.46
N GLY A 30 13.17 -15.99 0.37
CA GLY A 30 12.40 -15.92 -0.89
C GLY A 30 12.49 -17.18 -1.75
N MET A 31 13.08 -18.27 -1.24
CA MET A 31 13.20 -19.53 -2.00
C MET A 31 11.88 -20.29 -2.07
N THR A 32 11.12 -20.28 -0.96
CA THR A 32 9.76 -20.82 -0.92
C THR A 32 8.78 -19.79 -0.37
N TRP A 33 7.52 -19.91 -0.77
CA TRP A 33 6.47 -18.96 -0.43
C TRP A 33 5.21 -19.69 0.04
N SER A 34 4.53 -19.10 1.01
CA SER A 34 3.20 -19.58 1.42
C SER A 34 2.19 -19.41 0.28
N GLU A 35 1.09 -20.17 0.32
CA GLU A 35 -0.04 -19.89 -0.55
C GLU A 35 -0.50 -18.44 -0.38
N PRO A 36 -0.73 -17.69 -1.48
CA PRO A 36 -1.20 -16.32 -1.39
C PRO A 36 -2.59 -16.23 -0.77
N GLU A 37 -2.72 -15.48 0.30
CA GLU A 37 -3.98 -15.21 1.00
C GLU A 37 -4.54 -13.82 0.68
N LEU A 38 -5.86 -13.66 0.74
CA LEU A 38 -6.49 -12.36 0.57
C LEU A 38 -6.33 -11.51 1.82
N THR A 39 -6.00 -10.24 1.62
CA THR A 39 -6.12 -9.22 2.67
C THR A 39 -7.53 -8.62 2.67
N ASP A 40 -7.83 -7.80 3.66
CA ASP A 40 -9.05 -6.98 3.70
C ASP A 40 -8.95 -5.70 2.84
N ARG A 41 -7.80 -5.44 2.20
CA ARG A 41 -7.59 -4.24 1.39
C ARG A 41 -8.22 -4.36 0.01
N LEU A 42 -9.05 -3.37 -0.32
CA LEU A 42 -9.73 -3.25 -1.62
C LEU A 42 -8.72 -3.08 -2.75
N HIS A 43 -9.10 -3.47 -3.98
CA HIS A 43 -8.16 -3.37 -5.09
C HIS A 43 -8.83 -3.46 -6.47
N PRO A 44 -8.83 -2.41 -7.29
CA PRO A 44 -9.41 -2.40 -8.64
C PRO A 44 -8.47 -2.92 -9.73
N GLY A 45 -7.35 -3.57 -9.35
CA GLY A 45 -6.29 -4.02 -10.28
C GLY A 45 -5.23 -2.96 -10.58
N GLY A 46 -5.08 -1.94 -9.73
CA GLY A 46 -4.07 -0.88 -9.86
C GLY A 46 -2.66 -1.30 -9.43
N GLY A 47 -1.68 -0.41 -9.56
CA GLY A 47 -0.37 -0.53 -8.93
C GLY A 47 -0.48 -0.40 -7.41
N ILE A 48 0.42 -1.06 -6.70
CA ILE A 48 0.55 -0.99 -5.25
C ILE A 48 2.02 -0.94 -4.88
N GLU A 49 2.35 -0.33 -3.75
CA GLU A 49 3.68 -0.42 -3.17
C GLU A 49 3.60 -0.50 -1.65
N ALA A 50 4.46 -1.33 -1.06
CA ALA A 50 4.59 -1.49 0.38
C ALA A 50 6.04 -1.28 0.80
N ILE A 51 6.24 -0.56 1.91
CA ILE A 51 7.55 -0.38 2.53
C ILE A 51 7.51 -0.70 4.02
N LEU A 52 8.66 -1.06 4.56
CA LEU A 52 8.89 -1.14 6.00
C LEU A 52 9.34 0.24 6.48
N LEU A 53 8.63 0.79 7.46
CA LEU A 53 8.98 2.04 8.12
C LEU A 53 10.08 1.81 9.16
N GLU A 54 10.82 2.85 9.53
CA GLU A 54 11.87 2.78 10.55
C GLU A 54 11.38 2.27 11.91
N ASN A 55 10.11 2.51 12.25
CA ASN A 55 9.49 2.01 13.47
C ASN A 55 9.02 0.54 13.39
N GLY A 56 9.31 -0.16 12.27
CA GLY A 56 8.93 -1.56 12.05
C GLY A 56 7.48 -1.77 11.58
N HIS A 57 6.70 -0.73 11.38
CA HIS A 57 5.36 -0.83 10.79
C HIS A 57 5.44 -0.96 9.26
N LEU A 58 4.44 -1.55 8.64
CA LEU A 58 4.26 -1.53 7.19
C LEU A 58 3.40 -0.36 6.76
N ALA A 59 3.82 0.33 5.71
CA ALA A 59 2.97 1.24 4.96
C ALA A 59 2.68 0.65 3.57
N LEU A 60 1.42 0.73 3.14
CA LEU A 60 0.94 0.28 1.83
C LEU A 60 0.18 1.41 1.15
N VAL A 61 0.57 1.77 -0.07
CA VAL A 61 -0.17 2.70 -0.91
C VAL A 61 -0.85 1.94 -2.05
N TYR A 62 -2.14 2.25 -2.27
CA TYR A 62 -2.99 1.49 -3.19
C TYR A 62 -4.28 2.25 -3.55
N ASN A 63 -4.97 1.79 -4.59
CA ASN A 63 -6.32 2.31 -4.89
C ASN A 63 -7.34 1.63 -3.97
N ASN A 64 -7.91 2.38 -3.02
CA ASN A 64 -8.86 1.88 -2.03
C ASN A 64 -10.28 1.82 -2.57
N LYS A 65 -10.52 0.95 -3.54
CA LYS A 65 -11.80 0.77 -4.21
C LYS A 65 -11.89 -0.64 -4.81
N GLU A 66 -13.09 -1.20 -4.92
CA GLU A 66 -13.26 -2.53 -5.52
C GLU A 66 -13.14 -2.51 -7.04
N GLU A 67 -13.68 -1.48 -7.67
CA GLU A 67 -13.79 -1.38 -9.13
C GLU A 67 -13.19 -0.08 -9.67
N LYS A 68 -12.98 -0.05 -10.98
CA LYS A 68 -12.60 1.16 -11.71
C LYS A 68 -13.74 2.20 -11.67
N PRO A 69 -13.44 3.50 -11.80
CA PRO A 69 -12.12 4.07 -12.01
C PRO A 69 -11.24 4.01 -10.76
N ARG A 70 -9.93 4.26 -10.92
CA ARG A 70 -8.94 4.32 -9.84
C ARG A 70 -8.88 5.71 -9.22
N ASP A 71 -10.04 6.21 -8.81
CA ASP A 71 -10.28 7.57 -8.35
C ASP A 71 -10.13 7.77 -6.83
N LYS A 72 -9.66 6.72 -6.14
CA LYS A 72 -9.31 6.76 -4.71
C LYS A 72 -7.92 6.18 -4.53
N LEU A 73 -7.01 6.99 -4.01
CA LEU A 73 -5.67 6.57 -3.63
C LEU A 73 -5.52 6.71 -2.12
N ALA A 74 -5.13 5.65 -1.43
CA ALA A 74 -4.99 5.63 0.01
C ALA A 74 -3.63 5.11 0.45
N VAL A 75 -3.23 5.49 1.65
CA VAL A 75 -2.17 4.86 2.42
C VAL A 75 -2.75 4.17 3.63
N SER A 76 -2.29 2.95 3.92
CA SER A 76 -2.65 2.21 5.14
C SER A 76 -1.40 1.81 5.91
N ILE A 77 -1.51 1.76 7.25
CA ILE A 77 -0.42 1.34 8.14
C ILE A 77 -0.85 0.09 8.92
N SER A 78 0.03 -0.91 8.93
CA SER A 78 -0.10 -2.16 9.66
C SER A 78 1.01 -2.30 10.70
N THR A 79 0.67 -2.77 11.89
CA THR A 79 1.60 -3.07 12.98
C THR A 79 1.88 -4.57 13.15
N ASP A 80 1.23 -5.41 12.35
CA ASP A 80 1.24 -6.88 12.45
C ASP A 80 1.65 -7.56 11.14
N ARG A 81 2.56 -6.93 10.39
CA ARG A 81 3.11 -7.45 9.13
C ARG A 81 2.06 -7.64 8.03
N GLY A 82 1.09 -6.70 7.96
CA GLY A 82 0.07 -6.69 6.93
C GLY A 82 -1.04 -7.74 7.11
N ARG A 83 -1.22 -8.28 8.31
CA ARG A 83 -2.37 -9.13 8.65
C ARG A 83 -3.62 -8.29 8.83
N THR A 84 -3.47 -7.19 9.58
CA THR A 84 -4.52 -6.16 9.73
C THR A 84 -3.94 -4.77 9.45
N TRP A 85 -4.81 -3.84 9.08
CA TRP A 85 -4.44 -2.48 8.72
C TRP A 85 -5.21 -1.52 9.63
N LYS A 86 -4.54 -1.08 10.68
CA LYS A 86 -5.16 -0.32 11.77
C LYS A 86 -5.61 1.06 11.33
N TRP A 87 -4.83 1.72 10.47
CA TRP A 87 -5.11 3.07 9.99
C TRP A 87 -5.11 3.12 8.48
N THR A 88 -6.00 3.91 7.93
CA THR A 88 -6.10 4.17 6.49
C THR A 88 -6.51 5.62 6.27
N ARG A 89 -5.75 6.34 5.45
CA ARG A 89 -6.08 7.70 5.06
C ARG A 89 -6.07 7.86 3.55
N GLN A 90 -7.05 8.59 3.03
CA GLN A 90 -7.10 8.90 1.60
C GLN A 90 -6.09 10.01 1.27
N LEU A 91 -5.28 9.76 0.23
CA LEU A 91 -4.45 10.77 -0.42
C LEU A 91 -5.24 11.50 -1.50
N GLU A 92 -6.11 10.75 -2.18
CA GLU A 92 -7.00 11.25 -3.22
C GLU A 92 -8.37 10.56 -3.09
N ASP A 93 -9.43 11.35 -3.23
CA ASP A 93 -10.83 10.89 -3.35
C ASP A 93 -11.58 11.87 -4.24
N THR A 94 -11.41 11.74 -5.55
CA THR A 94 -11.99 12.64 -6.54
C THR A 94 -12.77 11.82 -7.56
N PRO A 95 -14.10 11.82 -7.52
CA PRO A 95 -14.92 11.04 -8.45
C PRO A 95 -14.55 11.29 -9.92
N GLY A 96 -14.30 10.22 -10.66
CA GLY A 96 -13.85 10.27 -12.05
C GLY A 96 -12.37 10.56 -12.27
N GLY A 97 -11.61 10.82 -11.20
CA GLY A 97 -10.17 10.95 -11.25
C GLY A 97 -9.47 9.63 -11.61
N ARG A 98 -8.16 9.72 -11.86
CA ARG A 98 -7.33 8.54 -12.13
C ARG A 98 -5.96 8.70 -11.52
N PHE A 99 -5.66 7.82 -10.54
CA PHE A 99 -4.42 7.84 -9.76
C PHE A 99 -3.75 6.48 -9.88
N ASP A 100 -2.70 6.42 -10.69
CA ASP A 100 -2.06 5.15 -11.09
C ASP A 100 -0.62 5.08 -10.60
N TYR A 101 -0.13 3.85 -10.39
CA TYR A 101 1.27 3.50 -10.18
C TYR A 101 1.95 4.33 -9.08
N PRO A 102 1.44 4.26 -7.84
CA PRO A 102 2.10 4.94 -6.74
C PRO A 102 3.49 4.34 -6.47
N SER A 103 4.43 5.20 -6.07
CA SER A 103 5.71 4.83 -5.49
C SER A 103 5.85 5.53 -4.14
N LEU A 104 6.33 4.77 -3.14
CA LEU A 104 6.38 5.19 -1.73
C LEU A 104 7.79 5.02 -1.18
N ILE A 105 8.30 6.06 -0.51
CA ILE A 105 9.52 5.99 0.27
C ILE A 105 9.33 6.67 1.63
N GLN A 106 10.19 6.33 2.60
CA GLN A 106 10.39 7.10 3.82
C GLN A 106 11.74 7.80 3.73
N SER A 107 11.76 9.11 3.91
CA SER A 107 12.98 9.89 3.96
C SER A 107 13.65 9.86 5.33
N SER A 108 14.91 10.28 5.42
CA SER A 108 15.71 10.23 6.66
C SER A 108 15.18 11.11 7.79
N ASP A 109 14.29 12.06 7.50
CA ASP A 109 13.57 12.86 8.50
C ASP A 109 12.28 12.20 8.99
N GLY A 110 11.97 10.98 8.50
CA GLY A 110 10.82 10.18 8.89
C GLY A 110 9.57 10.42 8.06
N ASP A 111 9.56 11.42 7.17
CA ASP A 111 8.42 11.70 6.32
C ASP A 111 8.24 10.65 5.22
N LEU A 112 6.99 10.44 4.85
CA LEU A 112 6.58 9.59 3.75
C LEU A 112 6.37 10.43 2.49
N HIS A 113 6.92 9.95 1.39
CA HIS A 113 6.79 10.58 0.09
C HIS A 113 6.14 9.60 -0.87
N VAL A 114 5.03 9.99 -1.48
CA VAL A 114 4.33 9.23 -2.51
C VAL A 114 4.33 10.01 -3.80
N THR A 115 4.77 9.37 -4.88
CA THR A 115 4.58 9.89 -6.24
C THR A 115 3.65 8.97 -7.01
N TYR A 116 2.80 9.53 -7.86
CA TYR A 116 1.84 8.77 -8.65
C TYR A 116 1.42 9.53 -9.92
N SER A 117 0.98 8.77 -10.93
CA SER A 117 0.38 9.37 -12.12
C SER A 117 -0.96 10.00 -11.75
N TYR A 118 -1.12 11.29 -12.05
CA TYR A 118 -2.32 12.07 -11.78
C TYR A 118 -3.03 12.36 -13.10
N ASN A 119 -4.21 11.75 -13.28
CA ASN A 119 -5.09 11.86 -14.45
C ASN A 119 -4.42 11.56 -15.81
N LEU A 120 -3.30 10.84 -15.83
CA LEU A 120 -2.45 10.63 -17.01
C LEU A 120 -1.89 11.92 -17.62
N GLU A 121 -1.91 13.03 -16.90
CA GLU A 121 -1.45 14.34 -17.36
C GLU A 121 -0.10 14.71 -16.76
N THR A 122 0.13 14.32 -15.51
CA THR A 122 1.34 14.66 -14.76
C THR A 122 1.66 13.62 -13.69
N ILE A 123 2.80 13.81 -13.01
CA ILE A 123 3.14 13.11 -11.77
C ILE A 123 2.87 14.06 -10.61
N LYS A 124 2.08 13.61 -9.65
CA LYS A 124 1.86 14.32 -8.39
C LYS A 124 2.71 13.72 -7.29
N HIS A 125 3.19 14.58 -6.39
CA HIS A 125 3.93 14.23 -5.19
C HIS A 125 3.14 14.65 -3.96
N ALA A 126 2.99 13.74 -3.01
CA ALA A 126 2.44 14.01 -1.68
C ALA A 126 3.51 13.72 -0.62
N ARG A 127 3.60 14.59 0.40
CA ARG A 127 4.48 14.44 1.56
C ARG A 127 3.64 14.51 2.83
N PHE A 128 3.84 13.56 3.73
CA PHE A 128 3.14 13.46 5.02
C PHE A 128 3.95 12.57 5.97
N ASN A 129 3.59 12.51 7.24
CA ASN A 129 4.21 11.60 8.21
C ASN A 129 3.25 10.47 8.63
N ALA A 130 3.76 9.49 9.38
CA ALA A 130 2.95 8.37 9.85
C ALA A 130 1.83 8.83 10.81
N GLU A 131 2.08 9.85 11.63
CA GLU A 131 1.12 10.41 12.57
C GLU A 131 -0.10 10.98 11.85
N TRP A 132 0.10 11.62 10.69
CA TRP A 132 -1.01 12.10 9.87
C TRP A 132 -1.91 10.95 9.38
N VAL A 133 -1.32 9.80 9.02
CA VAL A 133 -2.11 8.62 8.63
C VAL A 133 -2.87 8.04 9.81
N GLN A 134 -2.31 8.13 11.01
CA GLN A 134 -2.84 7.56 12.24
C GLN A 134 -3.83 8.46 12.98
N ALA A 135 -3.87 9.75 12.63
CA ALA A 135 -4.81 10.68 13.25
C ALA A 135 -6.26 10.28 12.94
N GLU A 136 -7.12 10.36 13.94
CA GLU A 136 -8.57 10.25 13.77
C GLU A 136 -9.09 11.56 13.12
N ASP A 137 -10.06 11.45 12.23
CA ASP A 137 -10.74 12.59 11.62
C ASP A 137 -11.72 13.25 12.61
#